data_afb7b844e47a1fc4518112e46ccdbc2d
#
_entry.id   afb7b844e47a1fc4518112e46ccdbc2d
#
_cell.length_a   1.000
_cell.length_b   1.000
_cell.length_c   1.000
_cell.angle_alpha   90.00
_cell.angle_beta   90.00
_cell.angle_gamma   90.00
#
_symmetry.space_group_name_H-M   'P 1'
#
loop_
_entity.id
_entity.type
_entity.pdbx_description
1 polymer ?
#
loop_
_entity_poly.entity_id
_entity_poly.type
_entity_poly.pdbx_seq_one_letter_code
_entity_poly.pdbx_strand_id
1 'polypeptide(L)'
;MDNIDIKDIQAMLAPNETIELVTRPNKVRWLIIDNIVKTITLLFFGAIFFTVGLLILLGVIIPVDSEATKMPAIMFMVFGGIPILLAVWGLISRFARYKNIAYIVTDNRLIIRSGLLGVDYQEIRRDSILSINVNVTPFDKIMKPNTGTLIFGTASNPIIVNTQNNRGTNQNAFKFECIDNPYDLYKMLYQQNISVM
;
A
#
# COMPACT_ATOMS: atom_id res chain seq x y z
N MET A 1 -10.41 -13.28 -12.88
CA MET A 1 -9.41 -13.84 -11.94
C MET A 1 -8.09 -13.80 -12.66
N ASP A 2 -7.32 -12.71 -12.44
CA ASP A 2 -5.98 -12.60 -13.04
C ASP A 2 -5.10 -13.69 -12.45
N ASN A 3 -4.36 -14.39 -13.31
CA ASN A 3 -3.48 -15.51 -12.99
C ASN A 3 -2.46 -15.13 -11.90
N ILE A 4 -2.85 -15.25 -10.63
CA ILE A 4 -1.87 -15.55 -9.60
C ILE A 4 -1.38 -16.94 -9.96
N ASP A 5 -0.09 -17.12 -10.12
CA ASP A 5 0.46 -18.46 -10.30
C ASP A 5 0.14 -19.29 -9.05
N ILE A 6 -1.02 -19.93 -9.08
CA ILE A 6 -1.48 -20.85 -8.02
C ILE A 6 -0.43 -21.94 -7.83
N LYS A 7 0.34 -22.24 -8.86
CA LYS A 7 1.48 -23.17 -8.80
C LYS A 7 2.55 -22.75 -7.80
N ASP A 8 2.92 -21.47 -7.78
CA ASP A 8 3.93 -20.97 -6.84
C ASP A 8 3.41 -21.05 -5.39
N ILE A 9 2.11 -20.77 -5.21
CA ILE A 9 1.48 -20.86 -3.89
C ILE A 9 1.39 -22.32 -3.47
N GLN A 10 0.98 -23.21 -4.35
CA GLN A 10 0.89 -24.64 -4.06
C GLN A 10 2.25 -25.26 -3.73
N ALA A 11 3.33 -24.79 -4.34
CA ALA A 11 4.68 -25.26 -4.03
C ALA A 11 5.15 -24.91 -2.62
N MET A 12 4.53 -23.90 -1.98
CA MET A 12 4.85 -23.46 -0.61
C MET A 12 3.97 -24.12 0.47
N LEU A 13 2.86 -24.74 0.06
CA LEU A 13 1.95 -25.37 1.01
C LEU A 13 2.56 -26.63 1.61
N ALA A 14 2.28 -26.84 2.90
CA ALA A 14 2.62 -28.11 3.55
C ALA A 14 1.77 -29.26 2.97
N PRO A 15 2.25 -30.52 3.04
CA PRO A 15 1.42 -31.67 2.72
C PRO A 15 0.12 -31.64 3.55
N ASN A 16 -1.02 -31.71 2.90
CA ASN A 16 -2.37 -31.62 3.50
C ASN A 16 -2.84 -30.22 3.91
N GLU A 17 -2.11 -29.16 3.58
CA GLU A 17 -2.56 -27.78 3.82
C GLU A 17 -3.52 -27.36 2.70
N THR A 18 -4.69 -26.84 3.07
CA THR A 18 -5.74 -26.43 2.13
C THR A 18 -5.89 -24.93 2.08
N ILE A 19 -6.05 -24.39 0.86
CA ILE A 19 -6.33 -22.98 0.65
C ILE A 19 -7.82 -22.74 0.86
N GLU A 20 -8.18 -21.90 1.82
CA GLU A 20 -9.57 -21.53 2.08
C GLU A 20 -9.99 -20.30 1.29
N LEU A 21 -9.10 -19.30 1.20
CA LEU A 21 -9.38 -18.07 0.51
C LEU A 21 -8.10 -17.48 -0.11
N VAL A 22 -8.24 -16.96 -1.33
CA VAL A 22 -7.23 -16.10 -1.95
C VAL A 22 -7.91 -14.79 -2.32
N THR A 23 -7.41 -13.69 -1.79
CA THR A 23 -7.93 -12.36 -2.06
C THR A 23 -6.81 -11.37 -2.40
N ARG A 24 -7.17 -10.27 -3.04
CA ARG A 24 -6.25 -9.17 -3.36
C ARG A 24 -6.77 -7.86 -2.79
N PRO A 25 -5.91 -6.89 -2.54
CA PRO A 25 -6.38 -5.56 -2.19
C PRO A 25 -7.24 -4.96 -3.31
N ASN A 26 -8.20 -4.14 -2.92
CA ASN A 26 -9.00 -3.38 -3.88
C ASN A 26 -8.09 -2.45 -4.70
N LYS A 27 -8.13 -2.61 -6.03
CA LYS A 27 -7.23 -1.92 -6.96
C LYS A 27 -7.31 -0.40 -6.84
N VAL A 28 -8.52 0.13 -6.80
CA VAL A 28 -8.74 1.59 -6.72
C VAL A 28 -8.24 2.14 -5.40
N ARG A 29 -8.58 1.49 -4.30
CA ARG A 29 -8.17 1.88 -2.95
C ARG A 29 -6.64 1.85 -2.80
N TRP A 30 -6.03 0.75 -3.23
CA TRP A 30 -4.58 0.53 -3.16
C TRP A 30 -3.78 1.50 -4.03
N LEU A 31 -4.17 1.69 -5.29
CA LEU A 31 -3.39 2.49 -6.24
C LEU A 31 -3.62 3.98 -6.08
N ILE A 32 -4.87 4.40 -5.85
CA ILE A 32 -5.27 5.80 -5.97
C ILE A 32 -5.33 6.46 -4.60
N ILE A 33 -6.18 5.96 -3.71
CA ILE A 33 -6.59 6.73 -2.53
C ILE A 33 -5.44 6.93 -1.53
N ASP A 34 -4.63 5.92 -1.27
CA ASP A 34 -3.57 6.02 -0.26
C ASP A 34 -2.42 6.97 -0.64
N ASN A 35 -2.25 7.23 -1.95
CA ASN A 35 -1.15 8.07 -2.42
C ASN A 35 -1.58 9.34 -3.16
N ILE A 36 -2.88 9.49 -3.44
CA ILE A 36 -3.35 10.59 -4.30
C ILE A 36 -2.92 11.95 -3.75
N VAL A 37 -3.04 12.14 -2.45
CA VAL A 37 -2.65 13.40 -1.80
C VAL A 37 -1.16 13.67 -1.97
N LYS A 38 -0.30 12.69 -1.66
CA LYS A 38 1.16 12.81 -1.82
C LYS A 38 1.56 13.07 -3.26
N THR A 39 0.97 12.32 -4.19
CA THR A 39 1.28 12.44 -5.62
C THR A 39 0.86 13.81 -6.16
N ILE A 40 -0.36 14.27 -5.83
CA ILE A 40 -0.85 15.59 -6.24
C ILE A 40 0.02 16.69 -5.65
N THR A 41 0.38 16.59 -4.37
CA THR A 41 1.26 17.57 -3.71
C THR A 41 2.62 17.65 -4.40
N LEU A 42 3.27 16.51 -4.67
CA LEU A 42 4.56 16.48 -5.35
C LEU A 42 4.47 17.03 -6.79
N LEU A 43 3.43 16.68 -7.53
CA LEU A 43 3.21 17.18 -8.88
C LEU A 43 2.94 18.69 -8.88
N PHE A 44 2.11 19.17 -7.95
CA PHE A 44 1.76 20.58 -7.85
C PHE A 44 2.98 21.46 -7.55
N PHE A 45 3.72 21.13 -6.49
CA PHE A 45 4.94 21.89 -6.15
C PHE A 45 6.01 21.72 -7.23
N GLY A 46 6.23 20.50 -7.72
CA GLY A 46 7.18 20.25 -8.79
C GLY A 46 6.87 21.07 -10.05
N ALA A 47 5.60 21.11 -10.48
CA ALA A 47 5.18 21.87 -11.64
C ALA A 47 5.40 23.38 -11.48
N ILE A 48 5.09 23.95 -10.31
CA ILE A 48 5.30 25.39 -10.05
C ILE A 48 6.79 25.73 -10.18
N PHE A 49 7.65 25.03 -9.46
CA PHE A 49 9.09 25.32 -9.51
C PHE A 49 9.69 25.10 -10.89
N PHE A 50 9.29 24.02 -11.55
CA PHE A 50 9.76 23.69 -12.89
C PHE A 50 9.35 24.75 -13.91
N THR A 51 8.08 25.19 -13.89
CA THR A 51 7.59 26.23 -14.81
C THR A 51 8.20 27.57 -14.56
N VAL A 52 8.40 27.97 -13.30
CA VAL A 52 9.11 29.23 -12.95
C VAL A 52 10.54 29.20 -13.49
N GLY A 53 11.27 28.10 -13.26
CA GLY A 53 12.63 27.94 -13.79
C GLY A 53 12.68 28.01 -15.32
N LEU A 54 11.71 27.37 -16.00
CA LEU A 54 11.60 27.41 -17.47
C LEU A 54 11.31 28.81 -17.99
N LEU A 55 10.38 29.54 -17.36
CA LEU A 55 10.03 30.91 -17.75
C LEU A 55 11.20 31.90 -17.54
N ILE A 56 12.01 31.71 -16.49
CA ILE A 56 13.23 32.49 -16.30
C ILE A 56 14.24 32.15 -17.40
N LEU A 57 14.45 30.88 -17.71
CA LEU A 57 15.38 30.44 -18.75
C LEU A 57 15.01 30.93 -20.14
N LEU A 58 13.70 31.03 -20.44
CA LEU A 58 13.18 31.59 -21.69
C LEU A 58 13.19 33.13 -21.73
N GLY A 59 13.65 33.82 -20.69
CA GLY A 59 13.69 35.25 -20.61
C GLY A 59 12.32 35.94 -20.51
N VAL A 60 11.26 35.18 -20.14
CA VAL A 60 9.89 35.72 -20.07
C VAL A 60 9.69 36.59 -18.83
N ILE A 61 10.27 36.19 -17.70
CA ILE A 61 10.12 36.88 -16.41
C ILE A 61 11.28 37.85 -16.18
N ILE A 62 12.50 37.42 -16.49
CA ILE A 62 13.74 38.20 -16.30
C ILE A 62 14.56 38.01 -17.58
N PRO A 63 15.04 39.13 -18.21
CA PRO A 63 15.94 39.04 -19.36
C PRO A 63 17.19 38.21 -19.01
N VAL A 64 17.51 37.23 -19.85
CA VAL A 64 18.65 36.35 -19.65
C VAL A 64 19.89 36.93 -20.32
N ASP A 65 20.39 38.03 -19.80
CA ASP A 65 21.54 38.75 -20.38
C ASP A 65 22.89 38.31 -19.76
N SER A 66 22.88 37.48 -18.73
CA SER A 66 24.10 37.06 -18.04
C SER A 66 24.03 35.60 -17.54
N GLU A 67 25.20 34.98 -17.36
CA GLU A 67 25.33 33.66 -16.70
C GLU A 67 24.73 33.68 -15.28
N ALA A 68 24.72 34.80 -14.61
CA ALA A 68 24.14 34.95 -13.27
C ALA A 68 22.64 34.65 -13.19
N THR A 69 21.87 34.84 -14.28
CA THR A 69 20.44 34.57 -14.33
C THR A 69 20.12 33.12 -14.72
N LYS A 70 21.02 32.46 -15.45
CA LYS A 70 20.84 31.07 -15.88
C LYS A 70 20.97 30.07 -14.73
N MET A 71 21.92 30.31 -13.81
CA MET A 71 22.13 29.39 -12.67
C MET A 71 20.89 29.25 -11.77
N PRO A 72 20.24 30.33 -11.29
CA PRO A 72 18.98 30.23 -10.56
C PRO A 72 17.88 29.51 -11.36
N ALA A 73 17.74 29.79 -12.66
CA ALA A 73 16.75 29.12 -13.50
C ALA A 73 16.93 27.59 -13.54
N ILE A 74 18.16 27.14 -13.72
CA ILE A 74 18.51 25.71 -13.70
C ILE A 74 18.22 25.11 -12.32
N MET A 75 18.56 25.80 -11.23
CA MET A 75 18.24 25.34 -9.88
C MET A 75 16.74 25.16 -9.68
N PHE A 76 15.90 26.11 -10.09
CA PHE A 76 14.43 25.98 -10.01
C PHE A 76 13.92 24.80 -10.81
N MET A 77 14.45 24.57 -12.02
CA MET A 77 14.08 23.39 -12.84
C MET A 77 14.46 22.07 -12.17
N VAL A 78 15.64 21.99 -11.56
CA VAL A 78 16.09 20.79 -10.84
C VAL A 78 15.22 20.55 -9.60
N PHE A 79 14.98 21.60 -8.78
CA PHE A 79 14.11 21.50 -7.61
C PHE A 79 12.67 21.12 -7.96
N GLY A 80 12.16 21.56 -9.11
CA GLY A 80 10.84 21.19 -9.61
C GLY A 80 10.83 19.80 -10.26
N GLY A 81 11.87 19.43 -11.00
CA GLY A 81 11.98 18.16 -11.72
C GLY A 81 12.07 16.94 -10.80
N ILE A 82 12.83 17.04 -9.71
CA ILE A 82 12.99 15.93 -8.75
C ILE A 82 11.65 15.46 -8.16
N PRO A 83 10.78 16.35 -7.60
CA PRO A 83 9.47 15.92 -7.11
C PRO A 83 8.59 15.26 -8.18
N ILE A 84 8.62 15.76 -9.42
CA ILE A 84 7.88 15.17 -10.53
C ILE A 84 8.37 13.74 -10.81
N LEU A 85 9.68 13.54 -10.90
CA LEU A 85 10.27 12.21 -11.11
C LEU A 85 9.93 11.26 -9.96
N LEU A 86 9.97 11.72 -8.72
CA LEU A 86 9.59 10.92 -7.54
C LEU A 86 8.10 10.56 -7.56
N ALA A 87 7.23 11.47 -7.99
CA ALA A 87 5.79 11.18 -8.13
C ALA A 87 5.55 10.09 -9.18
N VAL A 88 6.17 10.20 -10.36
CA VAL A 88 6.06 9.22 -11.45
C VAL A 88 6.62 7.87 -11.02
N TRP A 89 7.82 7.85 -10.42
CA TRP A 89 8.42 6.63 -9.88
C TRP A 89 7.55 5.95 -8.82
N GLY A 90 6.95 6.75 -7.92
CA GLY A 90 6.02 6.26 -6.91
C GLY A 90 4.80 5.56 -7.50
N LEU A 91 4.22 6.12 -8.57
CA LEU A 91 3.10 5.49 -9.28
C LEU A 91 3.52 4.18 -9.95
N ILE A 92 4.62 4.18 -10.71
CA ILE A 92 5.12 2.99 -11.40
C ILE A 92 5.40 1.85 -10.40
N SER A 93 6.08 2.16 -9.30
CA SER A 93 6.40 1.19 -8.24
C SER A 93 5.15 0.58 -7.62
N ARG A 94 4.08 1.37 -7.43
CA ARG A 94 2.82 0.84 -6.90
C ARG A 94 2.11 -0.08 -7.87
N PHE A 95 2.07 0.26 -9.16
CA PHE A 95 1.52 -0.63 -10.16
C PHE A 95 2.27 -1.96 -10.22
N ALA A 96 3.60 -1.93 -10.14
CA ALA A 96 4.42 -3.14 -10.11
C ALA A 96 4.13 -3.99 -8.86
N ARG A 97 4.07 -3.39 -7.67
CA ARG A 97 3.73 -4.10 -6.43
C ARG A 97 2.32 -4.68 -6.44
N TYR A 98 1.34 -3.97 -7.02
CA TYR A 98 -0.04 -4.45 -7.08
C TYR A 98 -0.17 -5.79 -7.81
N LYS A 99 0.63 -6.02 -8.85
CA LYS A 99 0.64 -7.28 -9.60
C LYS A 99 1.06 -8.47 -8.73
N ASN A 100 1.95 -8.23 -7.78
CA ASN A 100 2.55 -9.28 -6.95
C ASN A 100 1.85 -9.47 -5.60
N ILE A 101 0.96 -8.55 -5.20
CA ILE A 101 0.32 -8.65 -3.90
C ILE A 101 -0.89 -9.58 -3.93
N ALA A 102 -0.92 -10.51 -2.95
CA ALA A 102 -2.04 -11.39 -2.69
C ALA A 102 -2.06 -11.79 -1.22
N TYR A 103 -3.26 -11.97 -0.70
CA TYR A 103 -3.52 -12.47 0.65
C TYR A 103 -4.12 -13.85 0.55
N ILE A 104 -3.50 -14.81 1.21
CA ILE A 104 -3.87 -16.21 1.17
C ILE A 104 -4.20 -16.64 2.59
N VAL A 105 -5.33 -17.27 2.74
CA VAL A 105 -5.80 -17.88 3.99
C VAL A 105 -5.80 -19.37 3.78
N THR A 106 -5.07 -20.08 4.62
CA THR A 106 -5.07 -21.55 4.68
C THR A 106 -5.67 -22.00 6.00
N ASP A 107 -5.89 -23.28 6.16
CA ASP A 107 -6.33 -23.90 7.41
C ASP A 107 -5.35 -23.69 8.58
N ASN A 108 -4.03 -23.54 8.31
CA ASN A 108 -2.98 -23.46 9.33
C ASN A 108 -2.37 -22.06 9.50
N ARG A 109 -2.32 -21.25 8.45
CA ARG A 109 -1.61 -19.96 8.45
C ARG A 109 -2.25 -18.92 7.50
N LEU A 110 -1.89 -17.67 7.73
CA LEU A 110 -2.16 -16.56 6.83
C LEU A 110 -0.87 -16.20 6.11
N ILE A 111 -0.94 -15.99 4.80
CA ILE A 111 0.23 -15.70 3.98
C ILE A 111 -0.02 -14.40 3.21
N ILE A 112 0.95 -13.50 3.24
CA ILE A 112 1.02 -12.31 2.39
C ILE A 112 2.09 -12.56 1.34
N ARG A 113 1.69 -12.58 0.09
CA ARG A 113 2.57 -12.50 -1.06
C ARG A 113 2.73 -11.04 -1.45
N SER A 114 3.94 -10.53 -1.58
CA SER A 114 4.21 -9.14 -1.97
C SER A 114 5.55 -9.05 -2.68
N GLY A 115 5.90 -7.87 -3.21
CA GLY A 115 7.20 -7.61 -3.81
C GLY A 115 7.13 -6.60 -4.95
N LEU A 116 8.24 -5.95 -5.26
CA LEU A 116 8.36 -4.98 -6.35
C LEU A 116 8.96 -5.61 -7.62
N LEU A 117 10.13 -6.20 -7.49
CA LEU A 117 10.88 -6.86 -8.57
C LEU A 117 10.99 -8.37 -8.37
N GLY A 118 10.82 -8.83 -7.14
CA GLY A 118 10.74 -10.23 -6.74
C GLY A 118 9.41 -10.53 -6.06
N VAL A 119 9.34 -11.69 -5.44
CA VAL A 119 8.18 -12.11 -4.63
C VAL A 119 8.67 -12.47 -3.25
N ASP A 120 8.15 -11.75 -2.26
CA ASP A 120 8.39 -12.00 -0.84
C ASP A 120 7.14 -12.61 -0.23
N TYR A 121 7.32 -13.58 0.64
CA TYR A 121 6.24 -14.21 1.40
C TYR A 121 6.43 -13.92 2.87
N GLN A 122 5.38 -13.43 3.50
CA GLN A 122 5.28 -13.27 4.95
C GLN A 122 4.16 -14.17 5.43
N GLU A 123 4.39 -14.90 6.50
CA GLU A 123 3.40 -15.81 7.05
C GLU A 123 3.23 -15.64 8.55
N ILE A 124 2.04 -15.96 9.01
CA ILE A 124 1.69 -16.01 10.42
C ILE A 124 0.81 -17.23 10.67
N ARG A 125 1.14 -18.03 11.67
CA ARG A 125 0.34 -19.18 12.07
C ARG A 125 -0.96 -18.72 12.71
N ARG A 126 -2.05 -19.42 12.45
CA ARG A 126 -3.36 -19.06 13.03
C ARG A 126 -3.37 -19.16 14.55
N ASP A 127 -2.70 -20.17 15.12
CA ASP A 127 -2.60 -20.37 16.56
C ASP A 127 -1.82 -19.26 17.28
N SER A 128 -0.98 -18.53 16.56
CA SER A 128 -0.23 -17.38 17.10
C SER A 128 -0.99 -16.06 17.07
N ILE A 129 -2.18 -16.02 16.46
CA ILE A 129 -3.00 -14.81 16.38
C ILE A 129 -3.79 -14.65 17.68
N LEU A 130 -3.46 -13.62 18.45
CA LEU A 130 -4.13 -13.30 19.72
C LEU A 130 -5.28 -12.31 19.54
N SER A 131 -5.22 -11.46 18.53
CA SER A 131 -6.24 -10.44 18.29
C SER A 131 -6.32 -10.07 16.82
N ILE A 132 -7.53 -9.74 16.37
CA ILE A 132 -7.80 -9.25 15.02
C ILE A 132 -8.53 -7.92 15.15
N ASN A 133 -7.98 -6.87 14.53
CA ASN A 133 -8.60 -5.56 14.49
C ASN A 133 -9.00 -5.22 13.04
N VAL A 134 -10.21 -4.69 12.88
CA VAL A 134 -10.73 -4.21 11.59
C VAL A 134 -10.67 -2.70 11.57
N ASN A 135 -9.83 -2.13 10.73
CA ASN A 135 -9.71 -0.69 10.54
C ASN A 135 -10.40 -0.28 9.24
N VAL A 136 -11.44 0.54 9.34
CA VAL A 136 -12.18 1.10 8.21
C VAL A 136 -12.09 2.61 8.28
N THR A 137 -11.42 3.23 7.32
CA THR A 137 -11.28 4.69 7.24
C THR A 137 -12.51 5.32 6.58
N PRO A 138 -12.72 6.65 6.70
CA PRO A 138 -13.79 7.33 5.97
C PRO A 138 -13.74 7.09 4.45
N PHE A 139 -12.54 7.03 3.87
CA PHE A 139 -12.35 6.72 2.46
C PHE A 139 -12.79 5.30 2.10
N ASP A 140 -12.60 4.35 3.00
CA ASP A 140 -13.03 2.96 2.81
C ASP A 140 -14.57 2.85 2.74
N LYS A 141 -15.29 3.69 3.48
CA LYS A 141 -16.75 3.72 3.47
C LYS A 141 -17.35 4.27 2.18
N ILE A 142 -16.61 5.13 1.47
CA ILE A 142 -17.05 5.70 0.19
C ILE A 142 -16.92 4.67 -0.94
N MET A 143 -16.02 3.70 -0.78
CA MET A 143 -15.82 2.65 -1.77
C MET A 143 -17.01 1.68 -1.81
N LYS A 144 -17.27 1.17 -3.02
CA LYS A 144 -18.26 0.10 -3.23
C LYS A 144 -17.59 -1.06 -3.97
N PRO A 145 -17.40 -2.22 -3.34
CA PRO A 145 -17.77 -2.60 -1.96
C PRO A 145 -16.95 -1.85 -0.90
N ASN A 146 -17.45 -1.78 0.35
CA ASN A 146 -16.70 -1.21 1.46
C ASN A 146 -15.37 -1.90 1.60
N THR A 147 -14.30 -1.12 1.68
CA THR A 147 -12.95 -1.64 1.88
C THR A 147 -12.49 -1.47 3.32
N GLY A 148 -11.40 -2.11 3.69
CA GLY A 148 -10.79 -1.95 5.00
C GLY A 148 -9.51 -2.74 5.14
N THR A 149 -8.92 -2.65 6.33
CA THR A 149 -7.66 -3.33 6.66
C THR A 149 -7.88 -4.21 7.88
N LEU A 150 -7.54 -5.49 7.77
CA LEU A 150 -7.41 -6.38 8.93
C LEU A 150 -6.00 -6.35 9.45
N ILE A 151 -5.86 -6.16 10.75
CA ILE A 151 -4.58 -6.13 11.46
C ILE A 151 -4.55 -7.31 12.43
N PHE A 152 -3.50 -8.11 12.36
CA PHE A 152 -3.34 -9.31 13.18
C PHE A 152 -2.29 -9.06 14.25
N GLY A 153 -2.67 -9.25 15.51
CA GLY A 153 -1.80 -9.13 16.67
C GLY A 153 -1.32 -10.48 17.15
N THR A 154 -0.03 -10.55 17.44
CA THR A 154 0.63 -11.73 18.03
C THR A 154 1.28 -11.38 19.35
N ALA A 155 1.77 -12.38 20.09
CA ALA A 155 2.52 -12.16 21.32
C ALA A 155 3.80 -11.34 21.08
N SER A 156 4.48 -11.57 19.97
CA SER A 156 5.70 -10.85 19.58
C SER A 156 5.44 -9.45 19.00
N ASN A 157 4.25 -9.24 18.46
CA ASN A 157 3.85 -7.97 17.84
C ASN A 157 2.37 -7.65 18.17
N PRO A 158 2.09 -7.24 19.43
CA PRO A 158 0.73 -6.96 19.86
C PRO A 158 0.18 -5.72 19.15
N ILE A 159 -1.14 -5.69 18.94
CA ILE A 159 -1.82 -4.50 18.42
C ILE A 159 -1.85 -3.45 19.53
N ILE A 160 -1.12 -2.36 19.34
CA ILE A 160 -1.19 -1.20 20.24
C ILE A 160 -2.33 -0.32 19.76
N VAL A 161 -3.44 -0.32 20.49
CA VAL A 161 -4.55 0.59 20.25
C VAL A 161 -4.19 1.94 20.85
N ASN A 162 -3.89 2.93 20.01
CA ASN A 162 -3.68 4.28 20.50
C ASN A 162 -5.05 4.90 20.86
N THR A 163 -5.28 5.07 22.16
CA THR A 163 -6.57 5.47 22.76
C THR A 163 -7.05 6.87 22.27
N GLN A 164 -6.14 7.71 21.79
CA GLN A 164 -6.47 9.06 21.30
C GLN A 164 -7.13 9.06 19.91
N ASN A 165 -6.85 8.07 19.06
CA ASN A 165 -7.36 8.04 17.69
C ASN A 165 -8.08 6.74 17.29
N ASN A 166 -8.31 5.80 18.21
CA ASN A 166 -8.92 4.47 17.96
C ASN A 166 -8.30 3.71 16.75
N ARG A 167 -7.06 4.02 16.40
CA ARG A 167 -6.33 3.36 15.30
C ARG A 167 -5.20 2.53 15.89
N GLY A 168 -5.30 1.21 15.76
CA GLY A 168 -4.16 0.33 16.01
C GLY A 168 -3.08 0.64 14.97
N THR A 169 -1.96 1.19 15.42
CA THR A 169 -0.85 1.55 14.54
C THR A 169 0.43 0.85 14.98
N ASN A 170 0.58 -0.40 14.57
CA ASN A 170 1.91 -1.00 14.44
C ASN A 170 2.30 -0.99 12.97
N GLN A 171 3.31 -0.21 12.60
CA GLN A 171 3.80 -0.14 11.21
C GLN A 171 4.29 -1.51 10.71
N ASN A 172 4.74 -2.38 11.61
CA ASN A 172 5.25 -3.71 11.32
C ASN A 172 4.23 -4.84 11.62
N ALA A 173 2.96 -4.52 11.87
CA ALA A 173 1.96 -5.54 12.10
C ALA A 173 1.67 -6.31 10.80
N PHE A 174 1.44 -7.61 10.93
CA PHE A 174 0.91 -8.42 9.84
C PHE A 174 -0.50 -7.96 9.52
N LYS A 175 -0.76 -7.55 8.27
CA LYS A 175 -2.03 -6.92 7.91
C LYS A 175 -2.44 -7.21 6.47
N PHE A 176 -3.73 -7.41 6.29
CA PHE A 176 -4.37 -7.46 4.98
C PHE A 176 -4.95 -6.08 4.67
N GLU A 177 -4.29 -5.32 3.81
CA GLU A 177 -4.65 -3.94 3.51
C GLU A 177 -5.64 -3.85 2.35
N CYS A 178 -6.56 -2.88 2.44
CA CYS A 178 -7.48 -2.52 1.35
C CYS A 178 -8.31 -3.70 0.80
N ILE A 179 -8.73 -4.63 1.65
CA ILE A 179 -9.57 -5.76 1.24
C ILE A 179 -11.02 -5.35 1.12
N ASP A 180 -11.73 -5.98 0.19
CA ASP A 180 -13.17 -5.82 0.05
C ASP A 180 -13.89 -6.55 1.18
N ASN A 181 -14.97 -5.95 1.71
CA ASN A 181 -15.81 -6.51 2.78
C ASN A 181 -15.01 -7.09 3.98
N PRO A 182 -14.22 -6.26 4.67
CA PRO A 182 -13.32 -6.74 5.74
C PRO A 182 -14.06 -7.47 6.88
N TYR A 183 -15.31 -7.13 7.11
CA TYR A 183 -16.12 -7.76 8.17
C TYR A 183 -16.49 -9.22 7.87
N ASP A 184 -16.64 -9.58 6.59
CA ASP A 184 -16.96 -10.95 6.20
C ASP A 184 -15.74 -11.84 6.41
N LEU A 185 -14.55 -11.37 6.02
CA LEU A 185 -13.31 -12.07 6.28
C LEU A 185 -13.02 -12.17 7.80
N TYR A 186 -13.30 -11.08 8.56
CA TYR A 186 -13.18 -11.13 10.02
C TYR A 186 -14.05 -12.21 10.63
N LYS A 187 -15.35 -12.29 10.24
CA LYS A 187 -16.26 -13.32 10.75
C LYS A 187 -15.78 -14.72 10.42
N MET A 188 -15.33 -14.95 9.19
CA MET A 188 -14.80 -16.24 8.77
C MET A 188 -13.62 -16.68 9.65
N LEU A 189 -12.64 -15.80 9.85
CA LEU A 189 -11.46 -16.09 10.67
C LEU A 189 -11.80 -16.26 12.15
N TYR A 190 -12.76 -15.48 12.67
CA TYR A 190 -13.19 -15.54 14.07
C TYR A 190 -13.94 -16.82 14.38
N GLN A 191 -14.86 -17.26 13.50
CA GLN A 191 -15.62 -18.50 13.69
C GLN A 191 -14.72 -19.74 13.70
N GLN A 192 -13.69 -19.74 12.86
CA GLN A 192 -12.75 -20.85 12.80
C GLN A 192 -11.82 -20.91 14.01
N ASN A 193 -11.41 -19.78 14.57
CA ASN A 193 -10.61 -19.76 15.82
C ASN A 193 -11.39 -20.29 17.03
N ILE A 194 -12.71 -20.09 17.08
CA ILE A 194 -13.55 -20.63 18.18
C ILE A 194 -13.76 -22.15 18.05
N SER A 195 -13.77 -22.69 16.83
CA SER A 195 -13.94 -24.12 16.61
C SER A 195 -12.70 -24.97 16.95
N VAL A 196 -11.57 -24.36 17.20
CA VAL A 196 -10.29 -25.01 17.52
C VAL A 196 -9.97 -24.94 19.02
N MET A 197 -10.71 -24.18 19.83
CA MET A 197 -10.67 -24.16 21.29
C MET A 197 -11.66 -25.17 21.90
#